data_b199ee951af94854f668450e1e9ca787
#
_entry.id   b199ee951af94854f668450e1e9ca787
#
_cell.length_a   1.000
_cell.length_b   1.000
_cell.length_c   1.000
_cell.angle_alpha   90.00
_cell.angle_beta   90.00
_cell.angle_gamma   90.00
#
_symmetry.space_group_name_H-M   'P 1'
#
loop_
_entity.id
_entity.type
_entity.pdbx_description
1 polymer ?
#
loop_
_entity_poly.entity_id
_entity_poly.type
_entity_poly.pdbx_seq_one_letter_code
_entity_poly.pdbx_strand_id
1 'polypeptide(L)'
;MRYVKIAALLLSLALSACAPLTPRGGSSAAEWAPSPNFGVRRANYVILHHTSNDTLAQAQRTLSDPERSVSAHYLVGRDGRLLQLVDEHHRAWHAGASWWGGHTDINSASIGIELDNNGSEPFADAQIDTLLLLLADIQARHRIPRANFIGHADVAPGRKTDPSALFPWRRLAAAGFGLWCENPATPAPPHFDAGLGLVALGYNPAQPEAAIAAFKLHFAPDSPGPGMSESDKALLHCLLQQPRL
;
A
#
# COMPACT_ATOMS: atom_id res chain seq x y z
N MET A 1 56.04 14.39 -62.08
CA MET A 1 54.82 13.66 -61.72
C MET A 1 54.81 13.51 -60.23
N ARG A 2 53.98 14.30 -59.50
CA ARG A 2 53.83 14.24 -58.02
C ARG A 2 52.50 13.54 -57.67
N TYR A 3 52.62 12.42 -57.04
CA TYR A 3 51.41 11.69 -56.50
C TYR A 3 51.02 12.32 -55.19
N VAL A 4 49.82 12.91 -55.15
CA VAL A 4 49.15 13.38 -53.91
C VAL A 4 48.48 12.19 -53.32
N LYS A 5 48.89 11.70 -52.14
CA LYS A 5 48.20 10.71 -51.37
C LYS A 5 47.08 11.39 -50.55
N ILE A 6 45.83 11.13 -50.90
CA ILE A 6 44.65 11.55 -50.14
C ILE A 6 44.48 10.53 -49.02
N ALA A 7 44.73 10.95 -47.77
CA ALA A 7 44.42 10.17 -46.60
C ALA A 7 42.93 10.37 -46.26
N ALA A 8 42.11 9.37 -46.49
CA ALA A 8 40.71 9.37 -46.05
C ALA A 8 40.64 9.16 -44.53
N LEU A 9 40.30 10.22 -43.81
CA LEU A 9 40.05 10.19 -42.36
C LEU A 9 38.63 9.63 -42.15
N LEU A 10 38.53 8.35 -41.77
CA LEU A 10 37.27 7.73 -41.34
C LEU A 10 36.91 8.25 -39.94
N LEU A 11 36.02 9.25 -39.88
CA LEU A 11 35.42 9.74 -38.65
C LEU A 11 34.33 8.76 -38.22
N SER A 12 34.67 7.83 -37.30
CA SER A 12 33.69 6.93 -36.67
C SER A 12 32.78 7.75 -35.73
N LEU A 13 31.62 8.18 -36.19
CA LEU A 13 30.57 8.67 -35.31
C LEU A 13 30.08 7.49 -34.45
N ALA A 14 30.52 7.45 -33.20
CA ALA A 14 29.87 6.65 -32.17
C ALA A 14 28.48 7.26 -31.91
N LEU A 15 27.47 6.73 -32.57
CA LEU A 15 26.05 6.96 -32.21
C LEU A 15 25.85 6.33 -30.83
N SER A 16 26.05 7.13 -29.77
CA SER A 16 25.51 6.82 -28.46
C SER A 16 23.98 6.78 -28.63
N ALA A 17 23.45 5.60 -28.83
CA ALA A 17 22.00 5.36 -28.76
C ALA A 17 21.55 5.71 -27.34
N CYS A 18 21.13 6.96 -27.14
CA CYS A 18 20.28 7.29 -26.01
C CYS A 18 19.00 6.46 -26.19
N ALA A 19 18.93 5.27 -25.57
CA ALA A 19 17.67 4.58 -25.43
C ALA A 19 16.69 5.60 -24.81
N PRO A 20 15.52 5.84 -25.41
CA PRO A 20 14.55 6.72 -24.80
C PRO A 20 14.26 6.20 -23.41
N LEU A 21 14.58 6.98 -22.37
CA LEU A 21 14.13 6.72 -21.01
C LEU A 21 12.62 6.78 -21.07
N THR A 22 11.97 5.61 -21.13
CA THR A 22 10.51 5.55 -20.96
C THR A 22 10.22 6.20 -19.61
N PRO A 23 9.35 7.24 -19.56
CA PRO A 23 9.04 7.88 -18.30
C PRO A 23 8.51 6.84 -17.33
N ARG A 24 9.22 6.63 -16.21
CA ARG A 24 8.78 5.75 -15.13
C ARG A 24 7.72 6.49 -14.32
N GLY A 25 6.54 5.86 -14.13
CA GLY A 25 5.56 6.34 -13.18
C GLY A 25 6.05 6.05 -11.75
N GLY A 26 5.99 7.06 -10.87
CA GLY A 26 6.37 6.89 -9.49
C GLY A 26 7.01 8.12 -8.85
N SER A 27 7.38 8.00 -7.57
CA SER A 27 8.02 9.07 -6.80
C SER A 27 9.46 9.30 -7.25
N SER A 28 9.84 10.56 -7.46
CA SER A 28 11.23 10.96 -7.74
C SER A 28 12.17 10.78 -6.54
N ALA A 29 11.61 10.64 -5.33
CA ALA A 29 12.37 10.39 -4.09
C ALA A 29 12.75 8.92 -3.90
N ALA A 30 12.16 7.99 -4.68
CA ALA A 30 12.41 6.55 -4.54
C ALA A 30 13.63 6.09 -5.34
N GLU A 31 14.49 5.28 -4.71
CA GLU A 31 15.53 4.53 -5.40
C GLU A 31 14.88 3.42 -6.26
N TRP A 32 15.24 3.37 -7.55
CA TRP A 32 14.72 2.33 -8.44
C TRP A 32 15.41 0.99 -8.20
N ALA A 33 14.64 -0.01 -7.73
CA ALA A 33 15.09 -1.39 -7.50
C ALA A 33 14.06 -2.36 -8.12
N PRO A 34 14.17 -2.66 -9.44
CA PRO A 34 13.11 -3.33 -10.19
C PRO A 34 12.86 -4.77 -9.73
N SER A 35 11.58 -5.17 -9.72
CA SER A 35 11.11 -6.56 -9.60
C SER A 35 10.60 -7.06 -10.96
N PRO A 36 10.80 -8.33 -11.35
CA PRO A 36 10.23 -8.91 -12.56
C PRO A 36 8.72 -9.25 -12.40
N ASN A 37 8.18 -9.18 -11.19
CA ASN A 37 6.84 -9.69 -10.84
C ASN A 37 5.77 -8.59 -10.98
N PHE A 38 5.33 -8.25 -12.19
CA PHE A 38 4.28 -7.25 -12.44
C PHE A 38 3.39 -7.57 -13.66
N GLY A 39 2.24 -6.85 -13.77
CA GLY A 39 1.36 -6.83 -14.93
C GLY A 39 0.67 -5.46 -15.06
N VAL A 40 -0.21 -5.26 -16.04
CA VAL A 40 -0.94 -3.98 -16.24
C VAL A 40 -2.09 -3.81 -15.26
N ARG A 41 -2.32 -2.58 -14.76
CA ARG A 41 -3.35 -2.26 -13.75
C ARG A 41 -3.83 -0.81 -13.79
N ARG A 42 -4.84 -0.48 -12.93
CA ARG A 42 -5.30 0.89 -12.64
C ARG A 42 -5.47 1.07 -11.11
N ALA A 43 -4.83 2.08 -10.53
CA ALA A 43 -4.84 2.34 -9.09
C ALA A 43 -6.02 3.20 -8.64
N ASN A 44 -6.81 2.71 -7.67
CA ASN A 44 -7.84 3.44 -6.94
C ASN A 44 -7.63 3.35 -5.42
N TYR A 45 -6.72 2.49 -4.96
CA TYR A 45 -6.42 2.21 -3.56
C TYR A 45 -4.92 2.24 -3.30
N VAL A 46 -4.55 2.45 -2.05
CA VAL A 46 -3.24 2.12 -1.51
C VAL A 46 -3.43 1.02 -0.48
N ILE A 47 -2.67 -0.07 -0.61
CA ILE A 47 -2.67 -1.16 0.37
C ILE A 47 -1.35 -1.14 1.12
N LEU A 48 -1.45 -1.03 2.45
CA LEU A 48 -0.30 -1.01 3.34
C LEU A 48 -0.05 -2.40 3.90
N HIS A 49 1.24 -2.77 3.96
CA HIS A 49 1.73 -4.07 4.41
C HIS A 49 2.86 -3.90 5.43
N HIS A 50 3.16 -4.96 6.18
CA HIS A 50 4.48 -5.15 6.75
C HIS A 50 5.11 -6.43 6.20
N THR A 51 6.43 -6.43 6.03
CA THR A 51 7.16 -7.47 5.30
C THR A 51 7.26 -8.82 6.02
N SER A 52 7.05 -8.85 7.34
CA SER A 52 7.35 -10.00 8.21
C SER A 52 8.80 -10.51 8.05
N ASN A 53 9.72 -9.61 7.70
CA ASN A 53 11.15 -9.88 7.55
C ASN A 53 11.95 -9.12 8.61
N ASP A 54 13.18 -9.58 8.86
CA ASP A 54 14.08 -8.97 9.84
C ASP A 54 14.89 -7.81 9.27
N THR A 55 15.05 -7.74 7.94
CA THR A 55 15.87 -6.72 7.29
C THR A 55 15.30 -6.30 5.93
N LEU A 56 15.53 -5.02 5.58
CA LEU A 56 15.19 -4.44 4.28
C LEU A 56 15.75 -5.26 3.10
N ALA A 57 17.00 -5.72 3.21
CA ALA A 57 17.63 -6.52 2.15
C ALA A 57 16.96 -7.88 1.95
N GLN A 58 16.46 -8.50 3.02
CA GLN A 58 15.70 -9.74 2.95
C GLN A 58 14.34 -9.50 2.32
N ALA A 59 13.63 -8.44 2.73
CA ALA A 59 12.36 -8.04 2.17
C ALA A 59 12.48 -7.75 0.66
N GLN A 60 13.50 -6.98 0.25
CA GLN A 60 13.77 -6.69 -1.16
C GLN A 60 14.00 -7.96 -1.97
N ARG A 61 14.81 -8.91 -1.47
CA ARG A 61 15.02 -10.21 -2.16
C ARG A 61 13.72 -10.98 -2.31
N THR A 62 12.90 -11.06 -1.25
CA THR A 62 11.60 -11.75 -1.28
C THR A 62 10.66 -11.16 -2.35
N LEU A 63 10.57 -9.83 -2.42
CA LEU A 63 9.68 -9.10 -3.32
C LEU A 63 10.20 -9.02 -4.78
N SER A 64 11.43 -9.45 -5.02
CA SER A 64 12.07 -9.48 -6.34
C SER A 64 12.35 -10.89 -6.85
N ASP A 65 12.04 -11.91 -6.05
CA ASP A 65 12.26 -13.32 -6.40
C ASP A 65 11.13 -13.81 -7.33
N PRO A 66 11.43 -14.18 -8.59
CA PRO A 66 10.42 -14.66 -9.54
C PRO A 66 9.74 -15.96 -9.11
N GLU A 67 10.41 -16.81 -8.32
CA GLU A 67 9.84 -18.08 -7.84
C GLU A 67 8.75 -17.86 -6.79
N ARG A 68 8.85 -16.77 -6.01
CA ARG A 68 7.86 -16.43 -4.97
C ARG A 68 6.58 -15.84 -5.55
N SER A 69 6.63 -15.25 -6.74
CA SER A 69 5.48 -14.62 -7.41
C SER A 69 4.74 -13.60 -6.50
N VAL A 70 5.52 -12.82 -5.74
CA VAL A 70 5.04 -11.72 -4.89
C VAL A 70 5.86 -10.47 -5.18
N SER A 71 5.23 -9.31 -5.12
CA SER A 71 5.92 -8.02 -5.31
C SER A 71 5.08 -6.88 -4.71
N ALA A 72 5.69 -5.71 -4.50
CA ALA A 72 5.01 -4.47 -4.15
C ALA A 72 5.53 -3.33 -5.04
N HIS A 73 4.82 -2.21 -5.08
CA HIS A 73 5.30 -1.05 -5.82
C HIS A 73 6.44 -0.38 -5.08
N TYR A 74 6.28 -0.27 -3.75
CA TYR A 74 7.25 0.37 -2.89
C TYR A 74 7.62 -0.50 -1.68
N LEU A 75 8.84 -0.29 -1.19
CA LEU A 75 9.34 -0.86 0.04
C LEU A 75 10.03 0.25 0.84
N VAL A 76 9.59 0.45 2.09
CA VAL A 76 10.12 1.49 3.00
C VAL A 76 10.90 0.81 4.12
N GLY A 77 12.19 1.15 4.24
CA GLY A 77 13.07 0.67 5.30
C GLY A 77 12.81 1.33 6.65
N ARG A 78 13.23 0.68 7.74
CA ARG A 78 13.18 1.24 9.11
C ARG A 78 13.94 2.56 9.25
N ASP A 79 14.99 2.74 8.43
CA ASP A 79 15.83 3.94 8.36
C ASP A 79 15.22 5.06 7.49
N GLY A 80 14.02 4.84 6.92
CA GLY A 80 13.37 5.76 5.99
C GLY A 80 13.83 5.62 4.53
N ARG A 81 14.69 4.66 4.19
CA ARG A 81 15.07 4.40 2.80
C ARG A 81 13.85 3.95 2.00
N LEU A 82 13.61 4.57 0.84
CA LEU A 82 12.49 4.29 -0.05
C LEU A 82 12.97 3.62 -1.33
N LEU A 83 12.48 2.41 -1.57
CA LEU A 83 12.71 1.66 -2.80
C LEU A 83 11.43 1.59 -3.62
N GLN A 84 11.54 1.77 -4.94
CA GLN A 84 10.47 1.44 -5.88
C GLN A 84 10.85 0.18 -6.64
N LEU A 85 10.02 -0.87 -6.51
CA LEU A 85 10.28 -2.20 -7.07
C LEU A 85 9.50 -2.42 -8.37
N VAL A 86 8.28 -1.87 -8.48
CA VAL A 86 7.40 -1.98 -9.64
C VAL A 86 6.92 -0.58 -10.02
N ASP A 87 6.87 -0.30 -11.33
CA ASP A 87 6.30 0.93 -11.86
C ASP A 87 4.80 0.99 -11.55
N GLU A 88 4.29 2.15 -11.13
CA GLU A 88 2.90 2.30 -10.70
C GLU A 88 1.87 2.04 -11.83
N HIS A 89 2.26 2.10 -13.09
CA HIS A 89 1.42 1.72 -14.21
C HIS A 89 1.31 0.21 -14.41
N HIS A 90 2.12 -0.58 -13.70
CA HIS A 90 2.08 -2.03 -13.75
C HIS A 90 1.39 -2.61 -12.52
N ARG A 91 0.91 -3.83 -12.63
CA ARG A 91 0.26 -4.58 -11.55
C ARG A 91 1.31 -5.29 -10.71
N ALA A 92 1.57 -4.85 -9.49
CA ALA A 92 2.32 -5.63 -8.51
C ALA A 92 1.43 -6.72 -7.87
N TRP A 93 2.05 -7.77 -7.32
CA TRP A 93 1.35 -8.93 -6.76
C TRP A 93 1.49 -8.96 -5.24
N HIS A 94 0.70 -8.12 -4.54
CA HIS A 94 0.79 -7.92 -3.08
C HIS A 94 -0.47 -8.30 -2.31
N ALA A 95 -1.67 -8.21 -2.92
CA ALA A 95 -2.92 -8.42 -2.21
C ALA A 95 -3.42 -9.88 -2.27
N GLY A 96 -3.04 -10.67 -3.30
CA GLY A 96 -3.53 -12.04 -3.48
C GLY A 96 -5.05 -12.11 -3.64
N ALA A 97 -5.66 -13.20 -3.16
CA ALA A 97 -7.11 -13.33 -3.06
C ALA A 97 -7.62 -12.30 -2.03
N SER A 98 -8.44 -11.36 -2.48
CA SER A 98 -8.81 -10.19 -1.70
C SER A 98 -10.17 -9.64 -2.11
N TRP A 99 -10.77 -8.81 -1.25
CA TRP A 99 -12.06 -8.16 -1.47
C TRP A 99 -12.07 -6.79 -0.77
N TRP A 100 -12.57 -5.77 -1.45
CA TRP A 100 -12.88 -4.49 -0.82
C TRP A 100 -13.93 -3.74 -1.64
N GLY A 101 -15.07 -3.40 -1.02
CA GLY A 101 -16.13 -2.61 -1.66
C GLY A 101 -16.64 -3.19 -2.98
N GLY A 102 -16.70 -4.53 -3.13
CA GLY A 102 -17.12 -5.22 -4.34
C GLY A 102 -15.98 -5.54 -5.33
N HIS A 103 -14.75 -5.04 -5.08
CA HIS A 103 -13.58 -5.34 -5.92
C HIS A 103 -12.87 -6.61 -5.44
N THR A 104 -12.58 -7.54 -6.35
CA THR A 104 -11.86 -8.80 -6.08
C THR A 104 -10.44 -8.84 -6.64
N ASP A 105 -10.11 -7.97 -7.58
CA ASP A 105 -8.74 -7.81 -8.12
C ASP A 105 -8.09 -6.54 -7.56
N ILE A 106 -7.77 -6.59 -6.26
CA ILE A 106 -7.14 -5.46 -5.57
C ILE A 106 -5.72 -5.19 -6.11
N ASN A 107 -4.99 -6.21 -6.58
CA ASN A 107 -3.69 -6.01 -7.24
C ASN A 107 -3.77 -5.06 -8.44
N SER A 108 -4.82 -5.18 -9.27
CA SER A 108 -5.03 -4.29 -10.42
C SER A 108 -5.56 -2.92 -10.01
N ALA A 109 -6.21 -2.82 -8.85
CA ALA A 109 -6.87 -1.60 -8.40
C ALA A 109 -6.04 -0.76 -7.41
N SER A 110 -4.82 -1.20 -7.01
CA SER A 110 -4.09 -0.56 -5.91
C SER A 110 -2.60 -0.36 -6.15
N ILE A 111 -1.98 0.52 -5.36
CA ILE A 111 -0.55 0.60 -5.13
C ILE A 111 -0.26 -0.12 -3.81
N GLY A 112 0.57 -1.17 -3.84
CA GLY A 112 1.02 -1.87 -2.62
C GLY A 112 2.31 -1.25 -2.10
N ILE A 113 2.34 -0.97 -0.78
CA ILE A 113 3.50 -0.42 -0.08
C ILE A 113 3.84 -1.36 1.07
N GLU A 114 5.05 -1.90 1.04
CA GLU A 114 5.61 -2.74 2.10
C GLU A 114 6.46 -1.90 3.05
N LEU A 115 6.31 -2.15 4.35
CA LEU A 115 7.16 -1.56 5.38
C LEU A 115 8.04 -2.67 5.99
N ASP A 116 9.35 -2.47 5.99
CA ASP A 116 10.31 -3.37 6.64
C ASP A 116 10.03 -3.39 8.16
N ASN A 117 9.30 -4.41 8.59
CA ASN A 117 8.88 -4.62 9.97
C ASN A 117 8.51 -6.10 10.15
N ASN A 118 8.84 -6.70 11.29
CA ASN A 118 8.57 -8.12 11.57
C ASN A 118 7.12 -8.38 12.08
N GLY A 119 6.33 -7.34 12.28
CA GLY A 119 4.93 -7.39 12.74
C GLY A 119 4.75 -7.38 14.26
N SER A 120 5.83 -7.51 15.05
CA SER A 120 5.79 -7.54 16.52
C SER A 120 6.55 -6.38 17.18
N GLU A 121 7.04 -5.44 16.41
CA GLU A 121 7.76 -4.24 16.86
C GLU A 121 7.07 -2.96 16.41
N PRO A 122 7.25 -1.83 17.10
CA PRO A 122 6.78 -0.52 16.63
C PRO A 122 7.39 -0.15 15.28
N PHE A 123 6.65 0.59 14.46
CA PHE A 123 7.15 1.15 13.22
C PHE A 123 8.02 2.37 13.53
N ALA A 124 9.21 2.45 12.93
CA ALA A 124 10.16 3.54 13.19
C ALA A 124 9.62 4.88 12.67
N ASP A 125 9.88 5.99 13.39
CA ASP A 125 9.44 7.32 12.99
C ASP A 125 9.96 7.72 11.60
N ALA A 126 11.24 7.47 11.30
CA ALA A 126 11.82 7.76 9.99
C ALA A 126 11.10 7.00 8.86
N GLN A 127 10.66 5.76 9.11
CA GLN A 127 9.89 4.95 8.18
C GLN A 127 8.51 5.57 7.92
N ILE A 128 7.82 5.98 8.99
CA ILE A 128 6.48 6.58 8.86
C ILE A 128 6.55 7.98 8.25
N ASP A 129 7.58 8.78 8.54
CA ASP A 129 7.77 10.08 7.89
C ASP A 129 7.96 9.93 6.38
N THR A 130 8.79 8.98 5.96
CA THR A 130 8.97 8.65 4.53
C THR A 130 7.67 8.13 3.90
N LEU A 131 6.93 7.27 4.61
CA LEU A 131 5.63 6.79 4.15
C LEU A 131 4.67 7.95 3.90
N LEU A 132 4.53 8.90 4.83
CA LEU A 132 3.63 10.04 4.70
C LEU A 132 3.97 10.91 3.48
N LEU A 133 5.25 11.15 3.21
CA LEU A 133 5.69 11.88 2.00
C LEU A 133 5.33 11.11 0.73
N LEU A 134 5.52 9.79 0.71
CA LEU A 134 5.15 8.93 -0.41
C LEU A 134 3.63 8.93 -0.64
N LEU A 135 2.83 8.82 0.43
CA LEU A 135 1.37 8.83 0.34
C LEU A 135 0.84 10.17 -0.23
N ALA A 136 1.44 11.30 0.18
CA ALA A 136 1.09 12.61 -0.36
C ALA A 136 1.37 12.72 -1.86
N ASP A 137 2.53 12.23 -2.32
CA ASP A 137 2.91 12.19 -3.72
C ASP A 137 1.97 11.28 -4.55
N ILE A 138 1.68 10.08 -4.06
CA ILE A 138 0.75 9.14 -4.69
C ILE A 138 -0.66 9.75 -4.78
N GLN A 139 -1.16 10.33 -3.68
CA GLN A 139 -2.49 10.94 -3.65
C GLN A 139 -2.59 12.10 -4.66
N ALA A 140 -1.58 12.96 -4.74
CA ALA A 140 -1.54 14.07 -5.68
C ALA A 140 -1.57 13.60 -7.14
N ARG A 141 -0.83 12.54 -7.48
CA ARG A 141 -0.74 12.00 -8.86
C ARG A 141 -1.95 11.17 -9.28
N HIS A 142 -2.47 10.32 -8.39
CA HIS A 142 -3.54 9.37 -8.71
C HIS A 142 -4.91 9.84 -8.24
N ARG A 143 -5.01 10.90 -7.42
CA ARG A 143 -6.25 11.41 -6.83
C ARG A 143 -7.02 10.33 -6.06
N ILE A 144 -6.29 9.47 -5.34
CA ILE A 144 -6.88 8.40 -4.53
C ILE A 144 -7.63 9.04 -3.35
N PRO A 145 -8.93 8.75 -3.15
CA PRO A 145 -9.69 9.24 -2.01
C PRO A 145 -9.06 8.82 -0.68
N ARG A 146 -9.18 9.68 0.35
CA ARG A 146 -8.61 9.39 1.67
C ARG A 146 -9.07 8.05 2.26
N ALA A 147 -10.32 7.65 2.03
CA ALA A 147 -10.88 6.40 2.53
C ALA A 147 -10.27 5.15 1.88
N ASN A 148 -9.47 5.31 0.84
CA ASN A 148 -8.91 4.21 0.06
C ASN A 148 -7.44 3.91 0.39
N PHE A 149 -6.94 4.42 1.54
CA PHE A 149 -5.66 4.01 2.14
C PHE A 149 -5.98 3.02 3.25
N ILE A 150 -5.79 1.73 3.00
CA ILE A 150 -6.27 0.61 3.83
C ILE A 150 -5.18 -0.45 4.02
N GLY A 151 -5.38 -1.36 4.96
CA GLY A 151 -4.45 -2.45 5.26
C GLY A 151 -4.70 -3.71 4.43
N HIS A 152 -3.69 -4.57 4.32
CA HIS A 152 -3.84 -5.89 3.71
C HIS A 152 -4.84 -6.76 4.49
N ALA A 153 -4.82 -6.67 5.83
CA ALA A 153 -5.79 -7.36 6.68
C ALA A 153 -7.24 -6.96 6.36
N ASP A 154 -7.48 -5.69 5.98
CA ASP A 154 -8.82 -5.20 5.63
C ASP A 154 -9.35 -5.85 4.36
N VAL A 155 -8.49 -5.99 3.34
CA VAL A 155 -8.89 -6.54 2.04
C VAL A 155 -8.80 -8.06 1.96
N ALA A 156 -8.14 -8.70 2.94
CA ALA A 156 -7.96 -10.15 3.01
C ALA A 156 -8.18 -10.70 4.43
N PRO A 157 -9.33 -10.37 5.06
CA PRO A 157 -9.61 -10.74 6.45
C PRO A 157 -9.54 -12.26 6.65
N GLY A 158 -9.03 -12.69 7.82
CA GLY A 158 -8.83 -14.10 8.14
C GLY A 158 -7.62 -14.77 7.46
N ARG A 159 -7.10 -14.19 6.36
CA ARG A 159 -5.91 -14.67 5.65
C ARG A 159 -4.67 -13.85 5.99
N LYS A 160 -4.84 -12.57 6.30
CA LYS A 160 -3.76 -11.60 6.54
C LYS A 160 -3.99 -10.82 7.82
N THR A 161 -2.87 -10.41 8.43
CA THR A 161 -2.85 -9.63 9.68
C THR A 161 -1.91 -8.42 9.57
N ASP A 162 -1.48 -8.08 8.36
CA ASP A 162 -0.61 -6.95 8.09
C ASP A 162 -1.39 -5.72 7.55
N PRO A 163 -0.96 -4.48 7.92
CA PRO A 163 0.00 -4.21 8.97
C PRO A 163 -0.56 -4.56 10.36
N SER A 164 0.36 -4.85 11.31
CA SER A 164 -0.01 -5.27 12.68
C SER A 164 -0.73 -4.14 13.45
N ALA A 165 -1.31 -4.49 14.60
CA ALA A 165 -1.94 -3.53 15.53
C ALA A 165 -1.03 -2.37 16.00
N LEU A 166 0.30 -2.53 15.85
CA LEU A 166 1.28 -1.50 16.18
C LEU A 166 1.45 -0.45 15.08
N PHE A 167 0.77 -0.61 13.94
CA PHE A 167 0.84 0.35 12.85
C PHE A 167 0.09 1.65 13.21
N PRO A 168 0.70 2.84 13.02
CA PRO A 168 0.16 4.10 13.54
C PRO A 168 -0.92 4.70 12.62
N TRP A 169 -2.04 4.00 12.41
CA TRP A 169 -3.17 4.44 11.58
C TRP A 169 -3.66 5.84 11.89
N ARG A 170 -3.73 6.18 13.20
CA ARG A 170 -4.12 7.51 13.67
C ARG A 170 -3.24 8.61 13.09
N ARG A 171 -1.91 8.38 13.02
CA ARG A 171 -0.94 9.34 12.47
C ARG A 171 -1.16 9.55 10.96
N LEU A 172 -1.45 8.47 10.23
CA LEU A 172 -1.78 8.55 8.80
C LEU A 172 -3.08 9.33 8.57
N ALA A 173 -4.13 9.00 9.32
CA ALA A 173 -5.43 9.68 9.21
C ALA A 173 -5.35 11.17 9.55
N ALA A 174 -4.54 11.56 10.54
CA ALA A 174 -4.26 12.96 10.88
C ALA A 174 -3.58 13.72 9.73
N ALA A 175 -2.80 13.01 8.89
CA ALA A 175 -2.18 13.55 7.69
C ALA A 175 -3.08 13.47 6.44
N GLY A 176 -4.31 12.94 6.55
CA GLY A 176 -5.28 12.85 5.46
C GLY A 176 -5.33 11.51 4.74
N PHE A 177 -4.67 10.45 5.26
CA PHE A 177 -4.61 9.13 4.66
C PHE A 177 -5.30 8.07 5.52
N GLY A 178 -6.37 7.47 5.01
CA GLY A 178 -7.25 6.57 5.75
C GLY A 178 -8.32 7.30 6.56
N LEU A 179 -9.26 6.52 7.08
CA LEU A 179 -10.31 7.00 7.99
C LEU A 179 -9.86 6.78 9.43
N TRP A 180 -10.30 7.63 10.33
CA TRP A 180 -10.09 7.46 11.77
C TRP A 180 -11.15 8.20 12.56
N CYS A 181 -11.61 7.61 13.65
CA CYS A 181 -12.45 8.28 14.63
C CYS A 181 -11.84 8.14 16.03
N GLU A 182 -11.63 9.27 16.69
CA GLU A 182 -11.22 9.31 18.09
C GLU A 182 -12.44 9.23 19.00
N ASN A 183 -12.48 8.20 19.87
CA ASN A 183 -13.45 8.09 20.98
C ASN A 183 -14.84 8.68 20.62
N PRO A 184 -15.61 8.07 19.73
CA PRO A 184 -16.86 8.65 19.27
C PRO A 184 -17.77 8.94 20.47
N ALA A 185 -18.06 10.23 20.69
CA ALA A 185 -18.89 10.67 21.80
C ALA A 185 -20.37 10.27 21.64
N THR A 186 -20.76 9.90 20.41
CA THR A 186 -22.14 9.54 20.06
C THR A 186 -22.23 8.05 19.88
N PRO A 187 -23.10 7.34 20.65
CA PRO A 187 -23.39 5.94 20.42
C PRO A 187 -23.92 5.69 19.00
N ALA A 188 -23.78 4.46 18.51
CA ALA A 188 -24.47 4.07 17.30
C ALA A 188 -25.99 4.20 17.50
N PRO A 189 -26.77 4.52 16.44
CA PRO A 189 -28.24 4.58 16.53
C PRO A 189 -28.84 3.27 17.04
N PRO A 190 -30.02 3.31 17.72
CA PRO A 190 -30.76 2.12 18.05
C PRO A 190 -30.95 1.26 16.79
N HIS A 191 -30.77 -0.06 16.91
CA HIS A 191 -30.85 -1.01 15.79
C HIS A 191 -29.79 -0.86 14.69
N PHE A 192 -28.66 -0.18 14.96
CA PHE A 192 -27.54 -0.13 14.04
C PHE A 192 -27.01 -1.54 13.75
N ASP A 193 -27.11 -1.95 12.48
CA ASP A 193 -26.60 -3.25 12.02
C ASP A 193 -25.10 -3.12 11.71
N ALA A 194 -24.27 -3.70 12.59
CA ALA A 194 -22.83 -3.66 12.44
C ALA A 194 -22.34 -4.47 11.21
N GLY A 195 -23.04 -5.54 10.82
CA GLY A 195 -22.71 -6.32 9.63
C GLY A 195 -22.88 -5.49 8.36
N LEU A 196 -24.04 -4.83 8.21
CA LEU A 196 -24.27 -3.89 7.10
C LEU A 196 -23.31 -2.71 7.16
N GLY A 197 -22.96 -2.22 8.35
CA GLY A 197 -21.97 -1.17 8.54
C GLY A 197 -20.58 -1.56 8.03
N LEU A 198 -20.11 -2.78 8.34
CA LEU A 198 -18.83 -3.31 7.84
C LEU A 198 -18.83 -3.43 6.31
N VAL A 199 -19.94 -3.94 5.73
CA VAL A 199 -20.08 -3.99 4.25
C VAL A 199 -20.05 -2.59 3.64
N ALA A 200 -20.74 -1.62 4.24
CA ALA A 200 -20.75 -0.23 3.79
C ALA A 200 -19.35 0.43 3.93
N LEU A 201 -18.52 -0.02 4.88
CA LEU A 201 -17.13 0.42 5.01
C LEU A 201 -16.26 -0.16 3.89
N GLY A 202 -16.54 -1.41 3.46
CA GLY A 202 -15.83 -2.08 2.36
C GLY A 202 -15.57 -3.57 2.56
N TYR A 203 -15.81 -4.11 3.77
CA TYR A 203 -15.51 -5.51 4.11
C TYR A 203 -16.38 -6.52 3.35
N ASN A 204 -15.84 -7.73 3.18
CA ASN A 204 -16.52 -8.82 2.49
C ASN A 204 -17.68 -9.39 3.32
N PRO A 205 -18.93 -9.33 2.84
CA PRO A 205 -20.09 -9.88 3.56
C PRO A 205 -20.07 -11.40 3.72
N ALA A 206 -19.27 -12.11 2.94
CA ALA A 206 -19.15 -13.57 3.01
C ALA A 206 -18.27 -14.06 4.18
N GLN A 207 -17.61 -13.16 4.90
CA GLN A 207 -16.66 -13.49 5.97
C GLN A 207 -16.86 -12.57 7.20
N PRO A 208 -18.04 -12.56 7.83
CA PRO A 208 -18.40 -11.58 8.85
C PRO A 208 -17.50 -11.61 10.09
N GLU A 209 -17.13 -12.77 10.60
CA GLU A 209 -16.26 -12.90 11.78
C GLU A 209 -14.83 -12.41 11.47
N ALA A 210 -14.30 -12.76 10.30
CA ALA A 210 -13.00 -12.32 9.86
C ALA A 210 -12.98 -10.80 9.60
N ALA A 211 -14.08 -10.24 9.07
CA ALA A 211 -14.24 -8.80 8.87
C ALA A 211 -14.24 -8.04 10.21
N ILE A 212 -14.91 -8.57 11.25
CA ILE A 212 -14.86 -8.00 12.59
C ILE A 212 -13.44 -8.01 13.14
N ALA A 213 -12.73 -9.12 12.99
CA ALA A 213 -11.34 -9.24 13.47
C ALA A 213 -10.41 -8.25 12.76
N ALA A 214 -10.53 -8.10 11.43
CA ALA A 214 -9.75 -7.15 10.65
C ALA A 214 -10.11 -5.69 11.00
N PHE A 215 -11.38 -5.37 11.16
CA PHE A 215 -11.84 -4.06 11.64
C PHE A 215 -11.22 -3.71 12.99
N LYS A 216 -11.24 -4.64 13.95
CA LYS A 216 -10.63 -4.41 15.25
C LYS A 216 -9.13 -4.24 15.17
N LEU A 217 -8.43 -5.06 14.37
CA LEU A 217 -7.00 -4.93 14.16
C LEU A 217 -6.62 -3.53 13.69
N HIS A 218 -7.42 -2.94 12.80
CA HIS A 218 -7.16 -1.62 12.23
C HIS A 218 -7.62 -0.49 13.16
N PHE A 219 -8.87 -0.51 13.63
CA PHE A 219 -9.53 0.64 14.25
C PHE A 219 -9.68 0.55 15.77
N ALA A 220 -9.64 -0.65 16.33
CA ALA A 220 -9.90 -0.92 17.75
C ALA A 220 -9.05 -2.09 18.29
N PRO A 221 -7.70 -2.03 18.19
CA PRO A 221 -6.85 -3.18 18.53
C PRO A 221 -6.97 -3.62 19.99
N ASP A 222 -7.34 -2.71 20.88
CA ASP A 222 -7.53 -3.00 22.31
C ASP A 222 -8.96 -3.48 22.66
N SER A 223 -9.88 -3.55 21.68
CA SER A 223 -11.24 -3.99 21.94
C SER A 223 -11.29 -5.49 22.20
N PRO A 224 -11.84 -5.93 23.36
CA PRO A 224 -11.84 -7.34 23.75
C PRO A 224 -12.88 -8.18 22.99
N GLY A 225 -12.61 -9.49 22.93
CA GLY A 225 -13.55 -10.50 22.42
C GLY A 225 -13.72 -10.52 20.91
N PRO A 226 -14.41 -11.54 20.37
CA PRO A 226 -14.53 -11.76 18.92
C PRO A 226 -15.66 -10.94 18.26
N GLY A 227 -16.64 -10.46 19.02
CA GLY A 227 -17.80 -9.73 18.50
C GLY A 227 -17.63 -8.22 18.52
N MET A 228 -18.61 -7.49 17.97
CA MET A 228 -18.68 -6.04 18.02
C MET A 228 -19.32 -5.57 19.34
N SER A 229 -18.53 -4.89 20.19
CA SER A 229 -19.05 -4.20 21.37
C SER A 229 -19.84 -2.95 20.99
N GLU A 230 -20.56 -2.34 21.93
CA GLU A 230 -21.28 -1.07 21.68
C GLU A 230 -20.29 0.06 21.33
N SER A 231 -19.08 0.06 21.90
CA SER A 231 -18.03 1.01 21.52
C SER A 231 -17.51 0.76 20.10
N ASP A 232 -17.37 -0.50 19.66
CA ASP A 232 -16.98 -0.84 18.29
C ASP A 232 -18.05 -0.39 17.29
N LYS A 233 -19.34 -0.56 17.62
CA LYS A 233 -20.46 -0.10 16.81
C LYS A 233 -20.49 1.43 16.69
N ALA A 234 -20.24 2.13 17.80
CA ALA A 234 -20.12 3.59 17.79
C ALA A 234 -18.96 4.06 16.92
N LEU A 235 -17.82 3.37 17.01
CA LEU A 235 -16.64 3.65 16.18
C LEU A 235 -16.94 3.41 14.70
N LEU A 236 -17.52 2.27 14.34
CA LEU A 236 -17.92 1.96 12.97
C LEU A 236 -18.92 2.99 12.43
N HIS A 237 -19.93 3.36 13.22
CA HIS A 237 -20.88 4.39 12.83
C HIS A 237 -20.18 5.74 12.58
N CYS A 238 -19.27 6.15 13.45
CA CYS A 238 -18.47 7.37 13.27
C CYS A 238 -17.64 7.33 11.97
N LEU A 239 -16.98 6.20 11.67
CA LEU A 239 -16.19 6.04 10.44
C LEU A 239 -17.05 6.16 9.18
N LEU A 240 -18.30 5.66 9.22
CA LEU A 240 -19.24 5.78 8.10
C LEU A 240 -19.71 7.21 7.84
N GLN A 241 -19.63 8.10 8.83
CA GLN A 241 -19.97 9.52 8.72
C GLN A 241 -18.80 10.39 8.21
N GLN A 242 -17.58 9.84 8.14
CA GLN A 242 -16.41 10.59 7.69
C GLN A 242 -16.49 10.93 6.20
N PRO A 243 -15.97 12.11 5.76
CA PRO A 243 -15.76 12.38 4.34
C PRO A 243 -14.86 11.33 3.71
N ARG A 244 -15.27 10.77 2.59
CA ARG A 244 -14.52 9.69 1.91
C ARG A 244 -13.63 10.19 0.77
N LEU A 245 -13.80 11.43 0.34
CA LEU A 245 -13.05 12.08 -0.74
C LEU A 245 -11.78 12.75 -0.25
#